data_8b53def05e873afc0520932805ea2974
#
_entry.id   8b53def05e873afc0520932805ea2974
#
_cell.length_a   1.000
_cell.length_b   1.000
_cell.length_c   1.000
_cell.angle_alpha   90.00
_cell.angle_beta   90.00
_cell.angle_gamma   90.00
#
_symmetry.space_group_name_H-M   'P 1'
#
loop_
_entity.id
_entity.type
_entity.pdbx_description
1 polymer ?
#
loop_
_entity_poly.entity_id
_entity_poly.type
_entity_poly.pdbx_seq_one_letter_code
_entity_poly.pdbx_strand_id
1 'polypeptide(L)'
;MDNIHGNSRGVADISEFLRHEPCDQCGSSDAKSIYTDHAYCFSCHTYFPPEGEQPRVTAHIALIGEARKLPKRGLSEKTCQKYKIYRDGDTLRHYYHSKDGALLGCKVKSKDKTFWYEGESDGSFFGQHLWPSTGKRIVITEGELDAASYSQVQPTWPVVSLPSGAASAKKAVQNNLELLQGYEEIILFFDNDEPGQKAAEEAAAVLPPGKVRIARMEAYKDASEALQANDIEAISRAIWDAKDYRPDGIVDAKTLLSLVTQPTPPADHEYPFSGLNRKLHGIRYGELTTITAGSGIGKSSFCRQLATHLLSLGESVGYVALEEKDSSSAMGHFKSIFSAHGNHELAPD
;
A
#
# COMPACT_ATOMS: atom_id res chain seq x y z
N MET A 1 11.97 50.39 32.99
CA MET A 1 11.71 50.69 31.60
C MET A 1 12.41 49.63 30.79
N ASP A 2 11.76 48.58 30.47
CA ASP A 2 12.21 47.64 29.40
C ASP A 2 11.11 46.64 29.15
N ASN A 3 10.48 46.78 27.99
CA ASN A 3 9.46 45.91 27.47
C ASN A 3 10.09 44.63 26.97
N ILE A 4 9.81 43.53 27.64
CA ILE A 4 10.10 42.16 27.14
C ILE A 4 8.79 41.63 26.56
N HIS A 5 8.69 41.66 25.23
CA HIS A 5 7.66 40.92 24.50
C HIS A 5 8.01 39.43 24.53
N GLY A 6 7.38 38.69 25.41
CA GLY A 6 7.38 37.25 25.44
C GLY A 6 6.51 36.69 24.32
N ASN A 7 7.16 36.04 23.37
CA ASN A 7 6.53 35.30 22.27
C ASN A 7 6.04 33.95 22.84
N SER A 8 4.78 33.88 23.27
CA SER A 8 4.12 32.64 23.68
C SER A 8 3.78 31.85 22.40
N ARG A 9 4.63 30.90 22.06
CA ARG A 9 4.28 29.81 21.11
C ARG A 9 3.15 29.01 21.75
N GLY A 10 1.96 29.05 21.15
CA GLY A 10 0.81 28.29 21.58
C GLY A 10 1.16 26.80 21.65
N VAL A 11 0.92 26.21 22.79
CA VAL A 11 0.79 24.78 22.99
C VAL A 11 -0.35 24.35 22.08
N ALA A 12 -0.12 23.41 21.18
CA ALA A 12 -1.21 22.77 20.42
C ALA A 12 -2.13 22.12 21.46
N ASP A 13 -3.35 22.61 21.58
CA ASP A 13 -4.39 21.99 22.38
C ASP A 13 -4.59 20.56 21.85
N ILE A 14 -4.19 19.58 22.66
CA ILE A 14 -4.41 18.18 22.35
C ILE A 14 -5.90 17.92 22.56
N SER A 15 -6.63 17.62 21.49
CA SER A 15 -8.02 17.25 21.55
C SER A 15 -8.20 15.99 22.41
N GLU A 16 -8.88 16.09 23.55
CA GLU A 16 -9.11 14.97 24.47
C GLU A 16 -10.49 14.37 24.27
N PHE A 17 -10.55 13.03 24.22
CA PHE A 17 -11.81 12.30 24.18
C PHE A 17 -12.56 12.44 25.49
N LEU A 18 -13.88 12.75 25.42
CA LEU A 18 -14.71 12.93 26.59
C LEU A 18 -15.69 11.76 26.81
N ARG A 19 -16.49 11.40 25.79
CA ARG A 19 -17.53 10.35 25.89
C ARG A 19 -18.06 9.94 24.53
N HIS A 20 -18.85 8.86 24.51
CA HIS A 20 -19.69 8.48 23.38
C HIS A 20 -21.13 8.96 23.55
N GLU A 21 -21.78 9.29 22.44
CA GLU A 21 -23.19 9.69 22.39
C GLU A 21 -23.88 9.05 21.16
N PRO A 22 -25.22 8.96 21.18
CA PRO A 22 -25.99 8.64 19.97
C PRO A 22 -25.76 9.66 18.86
N CYS A 23 -25.73 9.18 17.61
CA CYS A 23 -25.57 10.04 16.45
C CYS A 23 -26.94 10.37 15.82
N ASP A 24 -27.31 11.64 15.80
CA ASP A 24 -28.54 12.12 15.22
C ASP A 24 -28.61 12.00 13.70
N GLN A 25 -27.45 11.85 13.04
CA GLN A 25 -27.35 11.74 11.57
C GLN A 25 -27.63 10.31 11.08
N CYS A 26 -27.15 9.28 11.77
CA CYS A 26 -27.28 7.90 11.33
C CYS A 26 -28.04 6.99 12.30
N GLY A 27 -28.48 7.49 13.45
CA GLY A 27 -29.24 6.72 14.44
C GLY A 27 -28.40 5.69 15.22
N SER A 28 -27.07 5.67 15.09
CA SER A 28 -26.22 4.81 15.90
C SER A 28 -26.31 5.21 17.37
N SER A 29 -26.40 4.23 18.28
CA SER A 29 -26.61 4.48 19.71
C SER A 29 -25.38 5.01 20.45
N ASP A 30 -24.16 4.80 19.92
CA ASP A 30 -22.90 5.04 20.63
C ASP A 30 -21.69 5.39 19.75
N ALA A 31 -21.86 5.53 18.44
CA ALA A 31 -20.75 5.74 17.53
C ALA A 31 -20.25 7.18 17.41
N LYS A 32 -20.94 8.16 18.03
CA LYS A 32 -20.52 9.56 18.05
C LYS A 32 -19.60 9.80 19.24
N SER A 33 -18.33 9.99 18.98
CA SER A 33 -17.31 10.35 19.98
C SER A 33 -17.26 11.86 20.15
N ILE A 34 -17.37 12.33 21.39
CA ILE A 34 -17.27 13.74 21.77
C ILE A 34 -15.86 13.99 22.27
N TYR A 35 -15.25 15.02 21.75
CA TYR A 35 -13.92 15.52 22.15
C TYR A 35 -14.06 16.93 22.74
N THR A 36 -12.99 17.46 23.32
CA THR A 36 -12.96 18.81 23.94
C THR A 36 -13.24 19.93 22.95
N ASP A 37 -12.94 19.74 21.66
CA ASP A 37 -12.99 20.74 20.60
C ASP A 37 -13.87 20.34 19.40
N HIS A 38 -14.39 19.11 19.34
CA HIS A 38 -15.25 18.64 18.26
C HIS A 38 -15.98 17.35 18.64
N ALA A 39 -16.86 16.85 17.75
CA ALA A 39 -17.34 15.47 17.82
C ALA A 39 -17.23 14.78 16.45
N TYR A 40 -17.11 13.45 16.47
CA TYR A 40 -17.00 12.65 15.26
C TYR A 40 -17.78 11.34 15.39
N CYS A 41 -18.59 11.01 14.38
CA CYS A 41 -19.30 9.75 14.34
C CYS A 41 -18.55 8.71 13.51
N PHE A 42 -18.13 7.62 14.13
CA PHE A 42 -17.40 6.53 13.46
C PHE A 42 -18.29 5.61 12.61
N SER A 43 -19.61 5.69 12.77
CA SER A 43 -20.55 4.91 11.95
C SER A 43 -20.87 5.57 10.61
N CYS A 44 -21.15 6.88 10.59
CA CYS A 44 -21.47 7.60 9.36
C CYS A 44 -20.36 8.57 8.91
N HIS A 45 -19.24 8.59 9.63
CA HIS A 45 -18.08 9.44 9.35
C HIS A 45 -18.37 10.95 9.33
N THR A 46 -19.41 11.39 10.05
CA THR A 46 -19.78 12.80 10.14
C THR A 46 -18.96 13.50 11.22
N TYR A 47 -18.36 14.62 10.86
CA TYR A 47 -17.69 15.54 11.77
C TYR A 47 -18.70 16.59 12.28
N PHE A 48 -18.68 16.86 13.58
CA PHE A 48 -19.48 17.89 14.23
C PHE A 48 -18.55 18.93 14.84
N PRO A 49 -18.54 20.17 14.35
CA PRO A 49 -17.72 21.25 14.93
C PRO A 49 -18.20 21.62 16.35
N PRO A 50 -17.37 22.32 17.14
CA PRO A 50 -17.76 22.81 18.47
C PRO A 50 -19.00 23.70 18.42
N GLU A 51 -19.81 23.67 19.47
CA GLU A 51 -21.00 24.54 19.58
C GLU A 51 -20.58 26.02 19.52
N GLY A 52 -21.04 26.71 18.49
CA GLY A 52 -20.79 28.15 18.28
C GLY A 52 -19.89 28.45 17.07
N GLU A 53 -19.19 27.50 16.48
CA GLU A 53 -18.63 27.69 15.16
C GLU A 53 -19.71 27.48 14.10
N GLN A 54 -20.07 28.57 13.42
CA GLN A 54 -20.87 28.47 12.19
C GLN A 54 -20.10 27.58 11.19
N PRO A 55 -20.82 26.76 10.37
CA PRO A 55 -20.15 26.01 9.32
C PRO A 55 -19.25 26.98 8.56
N ARG A 56 -17.97 26.65 8.46
CA ARG A 56 -17.00 27.50 7.77
C ARG A 56 -17.60 27.86 6.43
N VAL A 57 -17.95 29.15 6.27
CA VAL A 57 -18.33 29.67 4.97
C VAL A 57 -17.16 29.34 4.05
N THR A 58 -17.42 28.49 3.07
CA THR A 58 -16.44 28.13 2.06
C THR A 58 -15.91 29.45 1.48
N ALA A 59 -14.71 29.82 1.87
CA ALA A 59 -14.06 30.99 1.30
C ALA A 59 -13.96 30.69 -0.19
N HIS A 60 -14.68 31.44 -1.03
CA HIS A 60 -14.53 31.35 -2.48
C HIS A 60 -13.08 31.63 -2.81
N ILE A 61 -12.34 30.58 -3.12
CA ILE A 61 -10.95 30.73 -3.54
C ILE A 61 -10.94 31.44 -4.89
N ALA A 62 -10.30 32.57 -4.93
CA ALA A 62 -10.06 33.25 -6.19
C ALA A 62 -8.88 32.60 -6.92
N LEU A 63 -8.95 32.55 -8.25
CA LEU A 63 -7.78 32.21 -9.06
C LEU A 63 -6.80 33.41 -9.02
N ILE A 64 -5.68 33.21 -8.34
CA ILE A 64 -4.61 34.21 -8.19
C ILE A 64 -3.45 33.81 -9.12
N GLY A 65 -2.85 34.79 -9.80
CA GLY A 65 -1.77 34.55 -10.76
C GLY A 65 -2.28 34.20 -12.15
N GLU A 66 -1.38 33.76 -13.00
CA GLU A 66 -1.68 33.40 -14.39
C GLU A 66 -1.03 32.08 -14.79
N ALA A 67 -1.73 31.33 -15.64
CA ALA A 67 -1.15 30.18 -16.29
C ALA A 67 -0.16 30.64 -17.37
N ARG A 68 1.12 30.49 -17.10
CA ARG A 68 2.23 30.83 -18.01
C ARG A 68 3.12 29.62 -18.23
N LYS A 69 3.87 29.62 -19.34
CA LYS A 69 4.93 28.63 -19.54
C LYS A 69 5.91 28.60 -18.37
N LEU A 70 6.36 27.43 -17.99
CA LEU A 70 7.38 27.22 -16.96
C LEU A 70 8.68 26.69 -17.61
N PRO A 71 9.53 27.56 -18.19
CA PRO A 71 10.68 27.12 -18.99
C PRO A 71 11.66 26.24 -18.22
N LYS A 72 11.88 26.54 -16.94
CA LYS A 72 12.74 25.73 -16.05
C LYS A 72 12.17 24.33 -15.77
N ARG A 73 10.92 24.10 -16.08
CA ARG A 73 10.22 22.82 -15.92
C ARG A 73 9.85 22.17 -17.25
N GLY A 74 10.18 22.80 -18.37
CA GLY A 74 9.80 22.31 -19.69
C GLY A 74 8.30 22.38 -20.00
N LEU A 75 7.48 22.98 -19.11
CA LEU A 75 6.03 23.01 -19.25
C LEU A 75 5.56 24.16 -20.12
N SER A 76 4.69 23.84 -21.09
CA SER A 76 4.03 24.82 -21.96
C SER A 76 2.92 25.56 -21.23
N GLU A 77 2.57 26.73 -21.72
CA GLU A 77 1.44 27.50 -21.22
C GLU A 77 0.12 26.71 -21.34
N LYS A 78 -0.09 26.03 -22.47
CA LYS A 78 -1.27 25.18 -22.71
C LYS A 78 -1.43 24.09 -21.64
N THR A 79 -0.33 23.47 -21.25
CA THR A 79 -0.34 22.45 -20.18
C THR A 79 -0.67 23.08 -18.82
N CYS A 80 -0.05 24.23 -18.51
CA CYS A 80 -0.35 24.97 -17.29
C CYS A 80 -1.81 25.42 -17.22
N GLN A 81 -2.39 25.89 -18.34
CA GLN A 81 -3.81 26.24 -18.42
C GLN A 81 -4.72 25.04 -18.22
N LYS A 82 -4.39 23.90 -18.84
CA LYS A 82 -5.14 22.65 -18.68
C LYS A 82 -5.20 22.21 -17.23
N TYR A 83 -4.06 22.15 -16.55
CA TYR A 83 -3.94 21.68 -15.17
C TYR A 83 -4.17 22.76 -14.11
N LYS A 84 -4.50 24.01 -14.52
CA LYS A 84 -4.67 25.14 -13.60
C LYS A 84 -3.45 25.34 -12.69
N ILE A 85 -2.26 25.29 -13.31
CA ILE A 85 -0.98 25.59 -12.66
C ILE A 85 -0.67 27.06 -12.95
N TYR A 86 -0.76 27.90 -11.93
CA TYR A 86 -0.65 29.35 -12.06
C TYR A 86 0.62 29.85 -11.36
N ARG A 87 1.21 30.87 -11.92
CA ARG A 87 2.33 31.58 -11.31
C ARG A 87 1.89 32.93 -10.81
N ASP A 88 2.21 33.21 -9.55
CA ASP A 88 1.98 34.48 -8.88
C ASP A 88 3.30 34.94 -8.25
N GLY A 89 3.98 35.88 -8.92
CA GLY A 89 5.34 36.31 -8.55
C GLY A 89 6.31 35.11 -8.51
N ASP A 90 6.86 34.82 -7.32
CA ASP A 90 7.78 33.73 -7.07
C ASP A 90 7.06 32.44 -6.59
N THR A 91 5.75 32.47 -6.43
CA THR A 91 4.95 31.31 -6.03
C THR A 91 4.39 30.55 -7.22
N LEU A 92 4.20 29.24 -7.04
CA LEU A 92 3.53 28.36 -7.97
C LEU A 92 2.29 27.80 -7.29
N ARG A 93 1.14 27.97 -7.93
CA ARG A 93 -0.17 27.62 -7.42
C ARG A 93 -0.77 26.47 -8.22
N HIS A 94 -1.14 25.37 -7.56
CA HIS A 94 -1.78 24.21 -8.14
C HIS A 94 -3.22 24.17 -7.64
N TYR A 95 -4.18 24.42 -8.53
CA TYR A 95 -5.59 24.51 -8.18
C TYR A 95 -6.27 23.16 -8.24
N TYR A 96 -6.88 22.75 -7.12
CA TYR A 96 -7.61 21.52 -6.97
C TYR A 96 -9.09 21.72 -7.21
N HIS A 97 -9.69 20.76 -7.89
CA HIS A 97 -11.10 20.78 -8.23
C HIS A 97 -11.74 19.46 -7.78
N SER A 98 -13.01 19.53 -7.41
CA SER A 98 -13.83 18.34 -7.19
C SER A 98 -13.99 17.55 -8.49
N LYS A 99 -14.50 16.34 -8.38
CA LYS A 99 -14.86 15.51 -9.55
C LYS A 99 -15.84 16.20 -10.49
N ASP A 100 -16.69 17.09 -10.00
CA ASP A 100 -17.65 17.86 -10.78
C ASP A 100 -17.07 19.18 -11.35
N GLY A 101 -15.78 19.42 -11.14
CA GLY A 101 -15.06 20.59 -11.66
C GLY A 101 -15.18 21.85 -10.82
N ALA A 102 -15.80 21.81 -9.64
CA ALA A 102 -15.83 22.95 -8.73
C ALA A 102 -14.43 23.19 -8.12
N LEU A 103 -14.02 24.45 -8.03
CA LEU A 103 -12.75 24.84 -7.41
C LEU A 103 -12.83 24.61 -5.89
N LEU A 104 -11.96 23.75 -5.35
CA LEU A 104 -11.91 23.41 -3.93
C LEU A 104 -10.82 24.16 -3.19
N GLY A 105 -9.61 24.10 -3.72
CA GLY A 105 -8.45 24.57 -3.01
C GLY A 105 -7.25 24.81 -3.90
N CYS A 106 -6.19 25.28 -3.29
CA CYS A 106 -4.94 25.57 -3.97
C CYS A 106 -3.76 25.14 -3.12
N LYS A 107 -2.91 24.27 -3.66
CA LYS A 107 -1.60 23.97 -3.06
C LYS A 107 -0.60 24.98 -3.60
N VAL A 108 -0.02 25.75 -2.71
CA VAL A 108 0.93 26.82 -3.04
C VAL A 108 2.34 26.36 -2.69
N LYS A 109 3.25 26.59 -3.63
CA LYS A 109 4.69 26.32 -3.47
C LYS A 109 5.45 27.63 -3.61
N SER A 110 6.19 28.01 -2.57
CA SER A 110 7.08 29.16 -2.60
C SER A 110 8.43 28.83 -3.25
N LYS A 111 9.24 29.84 -3.46
CA LYS A 111 10.58 29.72 -4.06
C LYS A 111 11.56 28.92 -3.18
N ASP A 112 11.44 29.03 -1.87
CA ASP A 112 12.22 28.30 -0.86
C ASP A 112 11.73 26.88 -0.60
N LYS A 113 10.82 26.38 -1.45
CA LYS A 113 10.20 25.04 -1.39
C LYS A 113 9.30 24.82 -0.18
N THR A 114 8.80 25.87 0.46
CA THR A 114 7.73 25.76 1.45
C THR A 114 6.40 25.52 0.76
N PHE A 115 5.57 24.63 1.32
CA PHE A 115 4.25 24.32 0.81
C PHE A 115 3.20 24.68 1.85
N TRP A 116 2.07 25.21 1.40
CA TRP A 116 0.85 25.34 2.20
C TRP A 116 -0.37 25.12 1.32
N TYR A 117 -1.51 24.96 1.94
CA TYR A 117 -2.77 24.74 1.25
C TYR A 117 -3.75 25.86 1.61
N GLU A 118 -4.44 26.37 0.61
CA GLU A 118 -5.49 27.40 0.76
C GLU A 118 -6.83 26.77 0.32
N GLY A 119 -7.89 26.90 1.12
CA GLY A 119 -9.21 26.36 0.85
C GLY A 119 -9.42 24.95 1.36
N GLU A 120 -10.30 24.20 0.70
CA GLU A 120 -10.74 22.87 1.11
C GLU A 120 -10.13 21.77 0.25
N SER A 121 -10.03 20.57 0.80
CA SER A 121 -9.62 19.37 0.10
C SER A 121 -10.61 18.25 0.40
N ASP A 122 -11.18 17.66 -0.64
CA ASP A 122 -12.04 16.47 -0.55
C ASP A 122 -11.24 15.16 -0.73
N GLY A 123 -9.91 15.25 -0.84
CA GLY A 123 -9.03 14.12 -1.08
C GLY A 123 -8.97 13.65 -2.55
N SER A 124 -9.60 14.39 -3.47
CA SER A 124 -9.50 14.13 -4.91
C SER A 124 -8.08 14.26 -5.40
N PHE A 125 -7.73 13.49 -6.43
CA PHE A 125 -6.45 13.64 -7.11
C PHE A 125 -6.36 14.98 -7.85
N PHE A 126 -5.15 15.53 -7.92
CA PHE A 126 -4.90 16.71 -8.75
C PHE A 126 -5.14 16.40 -10.24
N GLY A 127 -5.91 17.23 -10.91
CA GLY A 127 -6.27 17.05 -12.31
C GLY A 127 -7.37 16.02 -12.57
N GLN A 128 -8.00 15.44 -11.54
CA GLN A 128 -9.04 14.42 -11.69
C GLN A 128 -10.23 14.89 -12.55
N HIS A 129 -10.67 16.14 -12.37
CA HIS A 129 -11.78 16.76 -13.12
C HIS A 129 -11.54 16.87 -14.63
N LEU A 130 -10.32 16.68 -15.11
CA LEU A 130 -9.96 16.76 -16.53
C LEU A 130 -10.30 15.49 -17.31
N TRP A 131 -10.66 14.41 -16.61
CA TRP A 131 -10.72 13.09 -17.18
C TRP A 131 -12.06 12.40 -16.86
N PRO A 132 -12.53 11.51 -17.75
CA PRO A 132 -13.73 10.75 -17.47
C PRO A 132 -13.52 9.80 -16.27
N SER A 133 -14.60 9.40 -15.63
CA SER A 133 -14.57 8.45 -14.50
C SER A 133 -14.31 7.00 -14.92
N THR A 134 -14.25 6.71 -16.22
CA THR A 134 -14.00 5.36 -16.77
C THR A 134 -13.08 5.45 -17.97
N GLY A 135 -12.33 4.37 -18.22
CA GLY A 135 -11.45 4.32 -19.38
C GLY A 135 -10.54 3.10 -19.40
N LYS A 136 -9.74 3.01 -20.46
CA LYS A 136 -8.80 1.90 -20.59
C LYS A 136 -7.65 2.01 -19.58
N ARG A 137 -7.15 3.24 -19.32
CA ARG A 137 -5.94 3.43 -18.54
C ARG A 137 -5.96 4.77 -17.82
N ILE A 138 -5.44 4.79 -16.57
CA ILE A 138 -5.13 6.01 -15.83
C ILE A 138 -3.71 5.92 -15.27
N VAL A 139 -2.98 7.03 -15.31
CA VAL A 139 -1.65 7.17 -14.70
C VAL A 139 -1.78 8.01 -13.44
N ILE A 140 -1.17 7.57 -12.35
CA ILE A 140 -1.11 8.32 -11.10
C ILE A 140 0.36 8.64 -10.83
N THR A 141 0.69 9.93 -10.78
CA THR A 141 2.05 10.40 -10.42
C THR A 141 2.11 10.86 -8.96
N GLU A 142 3.30 11.03 -8.43
CA GLU A 142 3.47 11.52 -7.08
C GLU A 142 3.18 13.02 -6.97
N GLY A 143 3.72 13.81 -7.89
CA GLY A 143 3.64 15.28 -7.88
C GLY A 143 2.78 15.87 -8.99
N GLU A 144 2.28 17.08 -8.76
CA GLU A 144 1.43 17.81 -9.69
C GLU A 144 2.15 18.16 -10.99
N LEU A 145 3.45 18.49 -10.88
CA LEU A 145 4.27 18.82 -12.05
C LEU A 145 4.57 17.59 -12.90
N ASP A 146 4.62 16.40 -12.29
CA ASP A 146 4.83 15.13 -12.98
C ASP A 146 3.60 14.74 -13.79
N ALA A 147 2.40 14.91 -13.21
CA ALA A 147 1.15 14.75 -13.95
C ALA A 147 1.07 15.68 -15.15
N ALA A 148 1.42 16.96 -14.96
CA ALA A 148 1.44 17.93 -16.04
C ALA A 148 2.50 17.58 -17.10
N SER A 149 3.69 17.14 -16.69
CA SER A 149 4.79 16.73 -17.58
C SER A 149 4.39 15.52 -18.41
N TYR A 150 3.83 14.50 -17.80
CA TYR A 150 3.31 13.34 -18.52
C TYR A 150 2.19 13.73 -19.49
N SER A 151 1.21 14.54 -19.04
CA SER A 151 0.11 14.99 -19.90
C SER A 151 0.58 15.85 -21.08
N GLN A 152 1.71 16.53 -20.97
CA GLN A 152 2.28 17.27 -22.10
C GLN A 152 2.81 16.32 -23.17
N VAL A 153 3.37 15.20 -22.78
CA VAL A 153 3.87 14.14 -23.68
C VAL A 153 2.72 13.31 -24.27
N GLN A 154 1.75 12.98 -23.44
CA GLN A 154 0.58 12.16 -23.80
C GLN A 154 -0.73 12.87 -23.45
N PRO A 155 -1.15 13.87 -24.24
CA PRO A 155 -2.23 14.77 -23.86
C PRO A 155 -3.62 14.15 -23.80
N THR A 156 -3.80 12.95 -24.38
CA THR A 156 -5.07 12.22 -24.45
C THR A 156 -5.21 11.13 -23.38
N TRP A 157 -4.15 10.84 -22.64
CA TRP A 157 -4.20 9.80 -21.61
C TRP A 157 -4.53 10.39 -20.25
N PRO A 158 -5.49 9.78 -19.53
CA PRO A 158 -5.79 10.18 -18.16
C PRO A 158 -4.55 10.10 -17.27
N VAL A 159 -4.20 11.25 -16.69
CA VAL A 159 -3.14 11.34 -15.68
C VAL A 159 -3.52 12.31 -14.58
N VAL A 160 -3.28 11.88 -13.36
CA VAL A 160 -3.57 12.60 -12.12
C VAL A 160 -2.36 12.51 -11.18
N SER A 161 -2.32 13.35 -10.15
CA SER A 161 -1.31 13.16 -9.11
C SER A 161 -1.92 13.05 -7.71
N LEU A 162 -1.11 12.51 -6.80
CA LEU A 162 -1.42 12.47 -5.37
C LEU A 162 -1.58 13.89 -4.81
N PRO A 163 -2.54 14.13 -3.91
CA PRO A 163 -2.73 15.45 -3.32
C PRO A 163 -1.63 15.84 -2.33
N SER A 164 -1.00 14.87 -1.66
CA SER A 164 -0.06 15.13 -0.57
C SER A 164 1.21 14.27 -0.64
N GLY A 165 1.62 13.86 -1.85
CA GLY A 165 2.85 13.10 -2.09
C GLY A 165 2.86 11.67 -1.57
N ALA A 166 4.02 11.02 -1.62
CA ALA A 166 4.23 9.59 -1.36
C ALA A 166 3.66 9.11 -0.01
N ALA A 167 3.89 9.84 1.08
CA ALA A 167 3.48 9.42 2.43
C ALA A 167 1.96 9.21 2.58
N SER A 168 1.15 9.84 1.71
CA SER A 168 -0.31 9.73 1.73
C SER A 168 -0.86 8.83 0.61
N ALA A 169 -0.02 8.21 -0.20
CA ALA A 169 -0.40 7.50 -1.42
C ALA A 169 -1.48 6.44 -1.18
N LYS A 170 -1.27 5.56 -0.21
CA LYS A 170 -2.23 4.52 0.15
C LYS A 170 -3.60 5.09 0.49
N LYS A 171 -3.66 6.12 1.35
CA LYS A 171 -4.92 6.78 1.75
C LYS A 171 -5.58 7.51 0.57
N ALA A 172 -4.80 8.21 -0.25
CA ALA A 172 -5.31 8.91 -1.43
C ALA A 172 -5.93 7.93 -2.44
N VAL A 173 -5.29 6.80 -2.69
CA VAL A 173 -5.81 5.73 -3.54
C VAL A 173 -7.08 5.12 -2.96
N GLN A 174 -7.12 4.82 -1.66
CA GLN A 174 -8.31 4.30 -0.99
C GLN A 174 -9.51 5.25 -1.09
N ASN A 175 -9.29 6.55 -0.91
CA ASN A 175 -10.36 7.56 -1.02
C ASN A 175 -10.91 7.70 -2.44
N ASN A 176 -10.15 7.29 -3.46
CA ASN A 176 -10.53 7.40 -4.86
C ASN A 176 -10.75 6.04 -5.56
N LEU A 177 -11.01 4.97 -4.79
CA LEU A 177 -11.19 3.62 -5.33
C LEU A 177 -12.34 3.55 -6.34
N GLU A 178 -13.45 4.25 -6.12
CA GLU A 178 -14.58 4.29 -7.05
C GLU A 178 -14.16 4.78 -8.46
N LEU A 179 -13.41 5.87 -8.51
CA LEU A 179 -12.83 6.36 -9.77
C LEU A 179 -11.91 5.33 -10.41
N LEU A 180 -10.99 4.77 -9.62
CA LEU A 180 -9.95 3.88 -10.11
C LEU A 180 -10.51 2.54 -10.61
N GLN A 181 -11.60 2.05 -10.01
CA GLN A 181 -12.30 0.85 -10.48
C GLN A 181 -12.89 1.01 -11.88
N GLY A 182 -13.22 2.22 -12.30
CA GLY A 182 -13.73 2.53 -13.63
C GLY A 182 -12.70 2.36 -14.75
N TYR A 183 -11.42 2.18 -14.42
CA TYR A 183 -10.36 1.96 -15.40
C TYR A 183 -9.96 0.49 -15.48
N GLU A 184 -9.59 0.04 -16.69
CA GLU A 184 -9.10 -1.32 -16.91
C GLU A 184 -7.68 -1.51 -16.38
N GLU A 185 -6.85 -0.45 -16.47
CA GLU A 185 -5.45 -0.45 -16.08
C GLU A 185 -5.11 0.81 -15.28
N ILE A 186 -4.42 0.64 -14.16
CA ILE A 186 -3.95 1.71 -13.28
C ILE A 186 -2.42 1.64 -13.25
N ILE A 187 -1.76 2.72 -13.68
CA ILE A 187 -0.30 2.79 -13.69
C ILE A 187 0.16 3.76 -12.60
N LEU A 188 0.89 3.25 -11.62
CA LEU A 188 1.55 4.06 -10.60
C LEU A 188 2.92 4.48 -11.13
N PHE A 189 3.11 5.79 -11.28
CA PHE A 189 4.32 6.39 -11.81
C PHE A 189 4.87 7.41 -10.82
N PHE A 190 5.42 6.91 -9.71
CA PHE A 190 5.96 7.71 -8.61
C PHE A 190 7.46 7.94 -8.78
N ASP A 191 8.03 8.77 -7.92
CA ASP A 191 9.44 9.09 -7.92
C ASP A 191 10.30 7.83 -7.85
N ASN A 192 11.40 7.80 -8.60
CA ASN A 192 12.33 6.66 -8.63
C ASN A 192 13.34 6.74 -7.48
N ASP A 193 12.86 7.01 -6.27
CA ASP A 193 13.61 6.92 -5.03
C ASP A 193 12.96 5.91 -4.07
N GLU A 194 13.64 5.58 -2.99
CA GLU A 194 13.16 4.56 -2.04
C GLU A 194 11.76 4.90 -1.45
N PRO A 195 11.48 6.13 -0.99
CA PRO A 195 10.14 6.51 -0.53
C PRO A 195 9.05 6.37 -1.60
N GLY A 196 9.32 6.82 -2.84
CA GLY A 196 8.37 6.74 -3.95
C GLY A 196 8.09 5.29 -4.35
N GLN A 197 9.11 4.43 -4.39
CA GLN A 197 8.94 3.01 -4.71
C GLN A 197 8.12 2.29 -3.64
N LYS A 198 8.40 2.52 -2.36
CA LYS A 198 7.63 1.97 -1.25
C LYS A 198 6.18 2.43 -1.28
N ALA A 199 5.96 3.72 -1.52
CA ALA A 199 4.62 4.28 -1.64
C ALA A 199 3.83 3.68 -2.81
N ALA A 200 4.49 3.39 -3.95
CA ALA A 200 3.86 2.72 -5.09
C ALA A 200 3.43 1.29 -4.73
N GLU A 201 4.25 0.54 -4.02
CA GLU A 201 3.90 -0.81 -3.56
C GLU A 201 2.76 -0.81 -2.53
N GLU A 202 2.81 0.11 -1.54
CA GLU A 202 1.73 0.27 -0.55
C GLU A 202 0.40 0.71 -1.18
N ALA A 203 0.44 1.58 -2.20
CA ALA A 203 -0.74 2.00 -2.96
C ALA A 203 -1.28 0.85 -3.83
N ALA A 204 -0.40 0.12 -4.49
CA ALA A 204 -0.76 -1.03 -5.32
C ALA A 204 -1.46 -2.13 -4.53
N ALA A 205 -1.02 -2.36 -3.29
CA ALA A 205 -1.57 -3.41 -2.40
C ALA A 205 -3.06 -3.21 -2.04
N VAL A 206 -3.59 -1.99 -2.16
CA VAL A 206 -5.00 -1.68 -1.86
C VAL A 206 -5.86 -1.54 -3.11
N LEU A 207 -5.28 -1.68 -4.29
CA LEU A 207 -5.96 -1.64 -5.57
C LEU A 207 -6.40 -3.03 -6.05
N PRO A 208 -7.38 -3.12 -6.97
CA PRO A 208 -7.84 -4.41 -7.50
C PRO A 208 -6.69 -5.21 -8.14
N PRO A 209 -6.49 -6.47 -7.73
CA PRO A 209 -5.46 -7.32 -8.31
C PRO A 209 -5.60 -7.46 -9.83
N GLY A 210 -4.46 -7.49 -10.53
CA GLY A 210 -4.42 -7.67 -11.99
C GLY A 210 -4.69 -6.41 -12.81
N LYS A 211 -5.04 -5.28 -12.18
CA LYS A 211 -5.22 -3.99 -12.87
C LYS A 211 -4.05 -3.03 -12.71
N VAL A 212 -3.11 -3.33 -11.82
CA VAL A 212 -2.08 -2.37 -11.39
C VAL A 212 -0.75 -2.69 -12.03
N ARG A 213 -0.13 -1.65 -12.55
CA ARG A 213 1.26 -1.68 -13.04
C ARG A 213 2.06 -0.58 -12.38
N ILE A 214 3.34 -0.82 -12.17
CA ILE A 214 4.29 0.16 -11.63
C ILE A 214 5.27 0.53 -12.75
N ALA A 215 5.28 1.82 -13.09
CA ALA A 215 6.21 2.41 -14.04
C ALA A 215 7.43 2.98 -13.32
N ARG A 216 8.61 2.78 -13.91
CA ARG A 216 9.90 3.29 -13.38
C ARG A 216 10.73 3.86 -14.51
N MET A 217 11.50 4.91 -14.21
CA MET A 217 12.54 5.46 -15.10
C MET A 217 13.89 5.27 -14.44
N GLU A 218 14.82 4.58 -15.10
CA GLU A 218 16.16 4.35 -14.53
C GLU A 218 17.04 5.62 -14.58
N ALA A 219 16.87 6.44 -15.61
CA ALA A 219 17.73 7.59 -15.87
C ALA A 219 17.31 8.88 -15.15
N TYR A 220 16.06 8.97 -14.69
CA TYR A 220 15.48 10.18 -14.10
C TYR A 220 14.72 9.83 -12.82
N LYS A 221 14.69 10.80 -11.90
CA LYS A 221 13.93 10.66 -10.67
C LYS A 221 12.42 10.64 -10.92
N ASP A 222 11.94 11.57 -11.74
CA ASP A 222 10.53 11.82 -12.00
C ASP A 222 10.27 12.29 -13.45
N ALA A 223 9.00 12.35 -13.84
CA ALA A 223 8.60 12.79 -15.17
C ALA A 223 8.95 14.27 -15.46
N SER A 224 8.96 15.12 -14.45
CA SER A 224 9.33 16.52 -14.58
C SER A 224 10.83 16.66 -14.89
N GLU A 225 11.69 15.86 -14.29
CA GLU A 225 13.13 15.87 -14.57
C GLU A 225 13.43 15.40 -16.00
N ALA A 226 12.80 14.31 -16.44
CA ALA A 226 12.93 13.83 -17.82
C ALA A 226 12.45 14.86 -18.84
N LEU A 227 11.32 15.55 -18.58
CA LEU A 227 10.83 16.62 -19.44
C LEU A 227 11.80 17.81 -19.49
N GLN A 228 12.43 18.18 -18.38
CA GLN A 228 13.46 19.23 -18.33
C GLN A 228 14.69 18.87 -19.16
N ALA A 229 15.06 17.60 -19.19
CA ALA A 229 16.12 17.07 -20.04
C ALA A 229 15.68 16.92 -21.51
N ASN A 230 14.41 17.22 -21.84
CA ASN A 230 13.81 17.02 -23.17
C ASN A 230 13.81 15.55 -23.62
N ASP A 231 13.84 14.60 -22.68
CA ASP A 231 13.77 13.17 -22.95
C ASP A 231 12.31 12.65 -22.86
N ILE A 232 11.55 13.01 -23.89
CA ILE A 232 10.13 12.63 -24.03
C ILE A 232 9.99 11.10 -24.18
N GLU A 233 10.99 10.46 -24.80
CA GLU A 233 10.98 9.03 -25.04
C GLU A 233 11.10 8.24 -23.74
N ALA A 234 11.91 8.70 -22.79
CA ALA A 234 12.02 8.06 -21.47
C ALA A 234 10.69 8.04 -20.72
N ILE A 235 9.93 9.16 -20.76
CA ILE A 235 8.60 9.24 -20.14
C ILE A 235 7.62 8.24 -20.78
N SER A 236 7.62 8.18 -22.11
CA SER A 236 6.74 7.26 -22.84
C SER A 236 7.11 5.80 -22.58
N ARG A 237 8.40 5.48 -22.64
CA ARG A 237 8.92 4.13 -22.42
C ARG A 237 8.61 3.63 -21.01
N ALA A 238 8.76 4.46 -19.97
CA ALA A 238 8.46 4.09 -18.60
C ALA A 238 7.03 3.54 -18.43
N ILE A 239 6.08 4.12 -19.13
CA ILE A 239 4.67 3.69 -19.08
C ILE A 239 4.44 2.40 -19.89
N TRP A 240 5.08 2.27 -21.06
CA TRP A 240 4.96 1.06 -21.87
C TRP A 240 5.62 -0.15 -21.20
N ASP A 241 6.76 0.06 -20.56
CA ASP A 241 7.53 -0.96 -19.86
C ASP A 241 7.11 -1.18 -18.40
N ALA A 242 6.03 -0.50 -17.96
CA ALA A 242 5.48 -0.66 -16.61
C ALA A 242 5.21 -2.13 -16.32
N LYS A 243 5.64 -2.59 -15.14
CA LYS A 243 5.54 -4.00 -14.73
C LYS A 243 4.27 -4.23 -13.94
N ASP A 244 3.62 -5.36 -14.20
CA ASP A 244 2.45 -5.77 -13.43
C ASP A 244 2.82 -5.89 -11.94
N TYR A 245 2.05 -5.21 -11.09
CA TYR A 245 2.17 -5.39 -9.65
C TYR A 245 1.52 -6.70 -9.24
N ARG A 246 2.29 -7.51 -8.54
CA ARG A 246 1.82 -8.76 -7.95
C ARG A 246 2.18 -8.75 -6.46
N PRO A 247 1.18 -8.86 -5.58
CA PRO A 247 1.46 -9.09 -4.16
C PRO A 247 2.35 -10.32 -3.97
N ASP A 248 3.19 -10.29 -2.97
CA ASP A 248 4.03 -11.44 -2.62
C ASP A 248 3.19 -12.71 -2.47
N GLY A 249 3.65 -13.79 -3.07
CA GLY A 249 2.97 -15.09 -3.06
C GLY A 249 1.90 -15.30 -4.14
N ILE A 250 1.54 -14.28 -4.95
CA ILE A 250 0.66 -14.46 -6.11
C ILE A 250 1.48 -14.64 -7.37
N VAL A 251 1.44 -15.84 -7.94
CA VAL A 251 2.16 -16.21 -9.16
C VAL A 251 1.19 -16.51 -10.29
N ASP A 252 1.44 -15.97 -11.48
CA ASP A 252 0.62 -16.24 -12.66
C ASP A 252 0.81 -17.71 -13.11
N ALA A 253 -0.31 -18.39 -13.38
CA ALA A 253 -0.30 -19.76 -13.85
C ALA A 253 0.55 -19.97 -15.12
N LYS A 254 0.63 -18.96 -16.01
CA LYS A 254 1.49 -19.04 -17.20
C LYS A 254 2.98 -19.12 -16.86
N THR A 255 3.42 -18.42 -15.80
CA THR A 255 4.82 -18.47 -15.35
C THR A 255 5.14 -19.76 -14.61
N LEU A 256 4.11 -20.43 -14.04
CA LEU A 256 4.26 -21.71 -13.38
C LEU A 256 4.42 -22.89 -14.36
N LEU A 257 4.03 -22.73 -15.63
CA LEU A 257 4.08 -23.83 -16.59
C LEU A 257 5.48 -24.44 -16.70
N SER A 258 6.52 -23.62 -16.76
CA SER A 258 7.91 -24.06 -16.81
C SER A 258 8.36 -24.79 -15.52
N LEU A 259 7.78 -24.43 -14.37
CA LEU A 259 8.06 -25.06 -13.08
C LEU A 259 7.33 -26.41 -12.94
N VAL A 260 6.05 -26.47 -13.30
CA VAL A 260 5.25 -27.71 -13.16
C VAL A 260 5.60 -28.77 -14.20
N THR A 261 6.28 -28.40 -15.28
CA THR A 261 6.79 -29.34 -16.30
C THR A 261 8.18 -29.87 -15.97
N GLN A 262 8.83 -29.37 -14.92
CA GLN A 262 10.10 -29.92 -14.47
C GLN A 262 9.89 -31.27 -13.81
N PRO A 263 10.85 -32.22 -13.96
CA PRO A 263 10.82 -33.47 -13.23
C PRO A 263 10.78 -33.21 -11.71
N THR A 264 9.98 -33.98 -10.98
CA THR A 264 9.97 -33.91 -9.51
C THR A 264 11.38 -34.15 -8.98
N PRO A 265 11.93 -33.29 -8.10
CA PRO A 265 13.23 -33.51 -7.50
C PRO A 265 13.29 -34.85 -6.75
N PRO A 266 14.46 -35.51 -6.66
CA PRO A 266 14.61 -36.70 -5.84
C PRO A 266 14.25 -36.38 -4.38
N ALA A 267 13.85 -37.42 -3.63
CA ALA A 267 13.58 -37.26 -2.22
C ALA A 267 14.89 -37.03 -1.45
N ASP A 268 14.82 -36.17 -0.42
CA ASP A 268 15.94 -35.99 0.50
C ASP A 268 16.07 -37.16 1.46
N HIS A 269 14.91 -37.74 1.91
CA HIS A 269 14.84 -38.88 2.79
C HIS A 269 13.70 -39.84 2.42
N GLU A 270 13.82 -41.08 2.86
CA GLU A 270 12.72 -42.04 2.80
C GLU A 270 11.88 -41.98 4.07
N TYR A 271 10.59 -42.34 3.95
CA TYR A 271 9.75 -42.61 5.12
C TYR A 271 10.20 -43.93 5.75
N PRO A 272 10.05 -44.13 7.08
CA PRO A 272 10.29 -45.41 7.75
C PRO A 272 9.30 -46.51 7.35
N PHE A 273 8.39 -46.19 6.43
CA PHE A 273 7.31 -47.06 5.96
C PHE A 273 7.39 -47.24 4.45
N SER A 274 7.77 -48.44 4.00
CA SER A 274 7.92 -48.74 2.57
C SER A 274 6.67 -48.51 1.73
N GLY A 275 5.47 -48.69 2.35
CA GLY A 275 4.20 -48.39 1.69
C GLY A 275 4.00 -46.91 1.36
N LEU A 276 4.51 -46.00 2.19
CA LEU A 276 4.47 -44.55 1.94
C LEU A 276 5.49 -44.18 0.87
N ASN A 277 6.70 -44.73 0.92
CA ASN A 277 7.71 -44.47 -0.08
C ASN A 277 7.23 -44.81 -1.50
N ARG A 278 6.51 -45.93 -1.66
CA ARG A 278 5.93 -46.27 -2.95
C ARG A 278 4.86 -45.31 -3.46
N LYS A 279 4.14 -44.61 -2.55
CA LYS A 279 3.06 -43.73 -2.91
C LYS A 279 3.48 -42.26 -2.97
N LEU A 280 4.33 -41.83 -2.04
CA LEU A 280 4.73 -40.42 -1.88
C LEU A 280 6.13 -40.13 -2.44
N HIS A 281 6.87 -41.18 -2.81
CA HIS A 281 8.24 -41.11 -3.36
C HIS A 281 9.24 -40.38 -2.42
N GLY A 282 9.06 -40.56 -1.10
CA GLY A 282 9.94 -40.05 -0.05
C GLY A 282 9.54 -38.67 0.47
N ILE A 283 10.42 -38.09 1.27
CA ILE A 283 10.28 -36.79 1.96
C ILE A 283 11.19 -35.79 1.28
N ARG A 284 10.69 -34.56 1.04
CA ARG A 284 11.46 -33.44 0.48
C ARG A 284 11.38 -32.23 1.38
N TYR A 285 12.46 -31.47 1.46
CA TYR A 285 12.46 -30.19 2.13
C TYR A 285 11.50 -29.21 1.43
N GLY A 286 10.81 -28.40 2.23
CA GLY A 286 9.85 -27.41 1.73
C GLY A 286 8.45 -27.97 1.45
N GLU A 287 8.22 -29.28 1.63
CA GLU A 287 6.89 -29.89 1.49
C GLU A 287 6.11 -29.87 2.81
N LEU A 288 4.80 -29.64 2.73
CA LEU A 288 3.87 -29.78 3.83
C LEU A 288 3.10 -31.10 3.71
N THR A 289 3.31 -32.02 4.64
CA THR A 289 2.55 -33.25 4.71
C THR A 289 1.49 -33.17 5.81
N THR A 290 0.22 -33.29 5.43
CA THR A 290 -0.90 -33.31 6.39
C THR A 290 -1.34 -34.74 6.67
N ILE A 291 -1.38 -35.12 7.97
CA ILE A 291 -1.82 -36.43 8.42
C ILE A 291 -3.16 -36.26 9.13
N THR A 292 -4.20 -36.92 8.61
CA THR A 292 -5.54 -36.89 9.20
C THR A 292 -6.02 -38.30 9.51
N ALA A 293 -6.63 -38.51 10.68
CA ALA A 293 -7.26 -39.73 11.10
C ALA A 293 -8.19 -39.48 12.29
N GLY A 294 -9.07 -40.41 12.60
CA GLY A 294 -9.93 -40.36 13.78
C GLY A 294 -9.13 -40.30 15.09
N SER A 295 -9.80 -39.96 16.19
CA SER A 295 -9.19 -39.97 17.52
C SER A 295 -8.72 -41.35 17.90
N GLY A 296 -7.57 -41.49 18.56
CA GLY A 296 -7.04 -42.77 19.07
C GLY A 296 -6.39 -43.70 18.03
N ILE A 297 -6.36 -43.35 16.73
CA ILE A 297 -5.83 -44.23 15.66
C ILE A 297 -4.30 -44.21 15.56
N GLY A 298 -3.61 -43.32 16.30
CA GLY A 298 -2.15 -43.33 16.36
C GLY A 298 -1.45 -42.25 15.55
N LYS A 299 -2.13 -41.11 15.22
CA LYS A 299 -1.51 -39.93 14.55
C LYS A 299 -0.22 -39.49 15.23
N SER A 300 -0.27 -39.24 16.54
CA SER A 300 0.89 -38.81 17.32
C SER A 300 2.01 -39.85 17.32
N SER A 301 1.65 -41.16 17.41
CA SER A 301 2.64 -42.23 17.33
C SER A 301 3.35 -42.27 15.97
N PHE A 302 2.61 -42.07 14.88
CA PHE A 302 3.18 -41.94 13.54
C PHE A 302 4.15 -40.74 13.43
N CYS A 303 3.72 -39.57 13.90
CA CYS A 303 4.57 -38.38 13.87
C CYS A 303 5.86 -38.56 14.69
N ARG A 304 5.77 -39.18 15.87
CA ARG A 304 6.93 -39.50 16.72
C ARG A 304 7.88 -40.49 16.04
N GLN A 305 7.34 -41.56 15.42
CA GLN A 305 8.17 -42.54 14.71
C GLN A 305 8.89 -41.90 13.52
N LEU A 306 8.20 -40.99 12.79
CA LEU A 306 8.82 -40.23 11.71
C LEU A 306 9.92 -39.32 12.24
N ALA A 307 9.66 -38.54 13.31
CA ALA A 307 10.64 -37.67 13.95
C ALA A 307 11.88 -38.48 14.42
N THR A 308 11.68 -39.60 15.06
CA THR A 308 12.77 -40.49 15.52
C THR A 308 13.59 -41.02 14.34
N HIS A 309 12.93 -41.40 13.25
CA HIS A 309 13.61 -41.85 12.05
C HIS A 309 14.49 -40.75 11.46
N LEU A 310 14.00 -39.52 11.31
CA LEU A 310 14.78 -38.38 10.82
C LEU A 310 15.97 -38.04 11.75
N LEU A 311 15.75 -38.09 13.07
CA LEU A 311 16.85 -37.92 14.04
C LEU A 311 17.91 -39.01 13.89
N SER A 312 17.53 -40.26 13.60
CA SER A 312 18.49 -41.35 13.37
C SER A 312 19.32 -41.18 12.10
N LEU A 313 18.81 -40.40 11.15
CA LEU A 313 19.54 -40.01 9.93
C LEU A 313 20.46 -38.76 10.13
N GLY A 314 20.47 -38.19 11.32
CA GLY A 314 21.26 -37.02 11.68
C GLY A 314 20.58 -35.67 11.42
N GLU A 315 19.28 -35.68 11.13
CA GLU A 315 18.50 -34.48 10.88
C GLU A 315 18.09 -33.75 12.16
N SER A 316 17.94 -32.43 12.07
CA SER A 316 17.38 -31.60 13.14
C SER A 316 15.84 -31.56 13.04
N VAL A 317 15.15 -32.02 14.06
CA VAL A 317 13.67 -32.08 14.08
C VAL A 317 13.10 -31.13 15.12
N GLY A 318 12.25 -30.18 14.71
CA GLY A 318 11.40 -29.39 15.58
C GLY A 318 10.05 -30.11 15.81
N TYR A 319 9.70 -30.43 17.04
CA TYR A 319 8.43 -31.08 17.39
C TYR A 319 7.56 -30.15 18.25
N VAL A 320 6.36 -29.77 17.75
CA VAL A 320 5.42 -28.91 18.46
C VAL A 320 4.16 -29.73 18.82
N ALA A 321 3.96 -30.03 20.10
CA ALA A 321 2.81 -30.74 20.61
C ALA A 321 1.82 -29.75 21.25
N LEU A 322 0.70 -29.49 20.58
CA LEU A 322 -0.32 -28.55 21.07
C LEU A 322 -1.34 -29.18 22.01
N GLU A 323 -1.55 -30.48 21.90
CA GLU A 323 -2.55 -31.23 22.69
C GLU A 323 -1.94 -31.89 23.95
N GLU A 324 -0.63 -32.04 24.00
CA GLU A 324 0.05 -32.70 25.12
C GLU A 324 0.41 -31.67 26.18
N LYS A 325 -0.17 -31.79 27.37
CA LYS A 325 0.05 -30.83 28.48
C LYS A 325 1.37 -31.02 29.18
N ASP A 326 2.08 -32.10 28.93
CA ASP A 326 3.32 -32.40 29.63
C ASP A 326 4.41 -32.85 28.66
N SER A 327 5.50 -32.06 28.65
CA SER A 327 6.69 -32.40 27.86
C SER A 327 7.28 -33.77 28.21
N SER A 328 7.01 -34.28 29.44
CA SER A 328 7.44 -35.59 29.90
C SER A 328 6.77 -36.75 29.13
N SER A 329 5.51 -36.60 28.68
CA SER A 329 4.83 -37.65 27.93
C SER A 329 5.38 -37.75 26.49
N ALA A 330 5.71 -36.65 25.84
CA ALA A 330 6.38 -36.66 24.54
C ALA A 330 7.78 -37.29 24.64
N MET A 331 8.56 -36.87 25.61
CA MET A 331 9.89 -37.44 25.88
C MET A 331 9.83 -38.93 26.25
N GLY A 332 8.81 -39.36 27.02
CA GLY A 332 8.61 -40.78 27.35
C GLY A 332 8.41 -41.66 26.13
N HIS A 333 7.74 -41.15 25.08
CA HIS A 333 7.57 -41.88 23.82
C HIS A 333 8.87 -41.97 23.03
N PHE A 334 9.67 -40.88 22.97
CA PHE A 334 11.00 -40.96 22.35
C PHE A 334 11.91 -41.94 23.07
N LYS A 335 11.94 -41.93 24.41
CA LYS A 335 12.65 -42.91 25.22
C LYS A 335 12.21 -44.33 24.90
N SER A 336 10.89 -44.61 24.81
CA SER A 336 10.35 -45.90 24.46
C SER A 336 10.80 -46.39 23.10
N ILE A 337 10.83 -45.51 22.10
CA ILE A 337 11.29 -45.88 20.75
C ILE A 337 12.80 -46.15 20.74
N PHE A 338 13.60 -45.34 21.40
CA PHE A 338 15.03 -45.59 21.53
C PHE A 338 15.32 -46.90 22.28
N SER A 339 14.57 -47.18 23.36
CA SER A 339 14.67 -48.41 24.11
C SER A 339 14.32 -49.64 23.29
N ALA A 340 13.26 -49.59 22.49
CA ALA A 340 12.84 -50.68 21.63
C ALA A 340 13.88 -51.02 20.53
N HIS A 341 14.78 -50.11 20.19
CA HIS A 341 15.88 -50.35 19.25
C HIS A 341 17.20 -50.75 19.92
N GLY A 342 17.19 -51.15 21.20
CA GLY A 342 18.39 -51.57 21.91
C GLY A 342 19.31 -50.47 22.39
N ASN A 343 18.93 -49.23 22.28
CA ASN A 343 19.72 -48.06 22.68
C ASN A 343 19.36 -47.54 24.08
N HIS A 344 19.11 -48.46 25.04
CA HIS A 344 18.73 -48.13 26.41
C HIS A 344 19.73 -47.21 27.12
N GLU A 345 21.00 -47.35 26.81
CA GLU A 345 22.09 -46.57 27.41
C GLU A 345 22.14 -45.12 26.90
N LEU A 346 21.52 -44.85 25.74
CA LEU A 346 21.52 -43.52 25.11
C LEU A 346 20.23 -42.73 25.40
N ALA A 347 19.22 -43.36 26.04
CA ALA A 347 18.01 -42.66 26.40
C ALA A 347 18.29 -41.73 27.61
N PRO A 348 18.14 -40.39 27.48
CA PRO A 348 18.35 -39.48 28.60
C PRO A 348 17.34 -39.80 29.72
N ASP A 349 17.74 -39.63 30.97
CA ASP A 349 16.90 -39.79 32.17
C ASP A 349 15.82 -38.73 32.27
#